data_2f1677b01f51ab9f7ffd15c2c5e0b74c
#
_entry.id   2f1677b01f51ab9f7ffd15c2c5e0b74c
#
_cell.length_a   1.000
_cell.length_b   1.000
_cell.length_c   1.000
_cell.angle_alpha   90.00
_cell.angle_beta   90.00
_cell.angle_gamma   90.00
#
_symmetry.space_group_name_H-M   'P 1'
#
loop_
_entity.id
_entity.type
_entity.pdbx_description
1 polymer ?
#
loop_
_entity_poly.entity_id
_entity_poly.type
_entity_poly.pdbx_seq_one_letter_code
_entity_poly.pdbx_strand_id
1 'polypeptide(L)'
;MPQAFPVGHFSKRPELERTRATKACLGRLLHCRIPEGLLCLWRRVSPLRSSAHRTRTAGGYFSVLLRPRAPFSLAHTLRFILSPPGLLSGRQFLPLLDYSEDGEYRRVTEIDGQPVLYGVREEPAGQAPALRLRVIAGASTARALREVQSLVERQFSTNLDLGPFYRMAESDAVLRRLTSHFCGMRIPQSTSVYEALMSAILEQQVNVAFAHQVKRALIENYGTHIEVGGRRYHAFPQPAALAITTPGRLRRLQISGPKARYITAISRATVDGSLDLEGLRSIEPTAACAKLLEHKGVGPWTAHYVGLRALGHLDCLPASDVGLQKAIQRFYGLHKQPSAARVEKLTRAWAGWRSYATFYLWLTYWEDRGWNEHLVKELKAGRRRQAR
;
A
#
# COMPACT_ATOMS: atom_id res chain seq x y z
N MET A 1 49.23 25.32 -28.40
CA MET A 1 49.29 25.90 -27.02
C MET A 1 47.89 25.86 -26.44
N PRO A 2 47.59 25.00 -25.48
CA PRO A 2 46.32 25.02 -24.77
C PRO A 2 46.50 25.78 -23.43
N GLN A 3 45.57 26.67 -23.15
CA GLN A 3 45.48 27.43 -21.89
C GLN A 3 44.91 26.56 -20.78
N ALA A 4 45.59 26.60 -19.62
CA ALA A 4 45.21 25.90 -18.40
C ALA A 4 44.08 26.64 -17.65
N PHE A 5 43.11 25.87 -17.13
CA PHE A 5 42.12 26.33 -16.15
C PHE A 5 42.62 26.06 -14.73
N PRO A 6 42.37 26.97 -13.77
CA PRO A 6 42.88 26.84 -12.42
C PRO A 6 42.08 25.86 -11.56
N VAL A 7 42.81 25.13 -10.73
CA VAL A 7 42.29 24.22 -9.70
C VAL A 7 41.73 25.04 -8.53
N GLY A 8 40.41 24.97 -8.32
CA GLY A 8 39.75 25.59 -7.19
C GLY A 8 39.79 24.70 -5.93
N HIS A 9 40.29 25.28 -4.84
CA HIS A 9 40.41 24.68 -3.51
C HIS A 9 39.07 24.14 -2.97
N PHE A 10 39.02 22.86 -2.58
CA PHE A 10 37.96 22.28 -1.77
C PHE A 10 38.10 22.80 -0.33
N SER A 11 37.25 23.74 0.03
CA SER A 11 37.03 24.19 1.40
C SER A 11 36.19 23.15 2.17
N LYS A 12 36.71 22.71 3.31
CA LYS A 12 36.02 21.86 4.29
C LYS A 12 34.74 22.57 4.77
N ARG A 13 33.57 22.03 4.47
CA ARG A 13 32.32 22.45 5.09
C ARG A 13 32.12 21.78 6.45
N PRO A 14 31.69 22.53 7.49
CA PRO A 14 31.66 22.05 8.86
C PRO A 14 30.49 21.12 9.18
N GLU A 15 30.69 20.25 10.16
CA GLU A 15 29.74 19.28 10.73
C GLU A 15 28.38 19.86 11.21
N LEU A 16 28.25 21.18 11.26
CA LEU A 16 27.03 21.86 11.71
C LEU A 16 25.81 21.70 10.76
N GLU A 17 26.00 21.45 9.47
CA GLU A 17 24.87 21.23 8.55
C GLU A 17 24.23 19.85 8.68
N ARG A 18 24.99 18.83 9.09
CA ARG A 18 24.44 17.48 9.37
C ARG A 18 23.47 17.48 10.55
N THR A 19 23.76 18.25 11.58
CA THR A 19 22.87 18.41 12.74
C THR A 19 21.58 19.19 12.41
N ARG A 20 21.61 20.11 11.47
CA ARG A 20 20.41 20.87 11.06
C ARG A 20 19.42 20.04 10.23
N ALA A 21 19.91 19.15 9.34
CA ALA A 21 19.04 18.28 8.54
C ALA A 21 18.33 17.23 9.42
N THR A 22 19.05 16.64 10.38
CA THR A 22 18.47 15.71 11.37
C THR A 22 17.48 16.41 12.30
N LYS A 23 17.75 17.67 12.68
CA LYS A 23 16.79 18.50 13.43
C LYS A 23 15.59 18.92 12.60
N ALA A 24 15.71 19.12 11.29
CA ALA A 24 14.58 19.45 10.42
C ALA A 24 13.62 18.26 10.22
N CYS A 25 14.14 17.05 10.10
CA CYS A 25 13.31 15.83 10.06
C CYS A 25 12.67 15.55 11.44
N LEU A 26 13.45 15.70 12.52
CA LEU A 26 12.98 15.64 13.91
C LEU A 26 12.05 16.80 14.26
N GLY A 27 12.34 18.03 13.80
CA GLY A 27 11.49 19.20 14.03
C GLY A 27 10.13 19.14 13.33
N ARG A 28 10.02 18.44 12.20
CA ARG A 28 8.72 18.18 11.53
C ARG A 28 7.99 16.97 12.11
N LEU A 29 8.71 16.02 12.74
CA LEU A 29 8.13 15.03 13.64
C LEU A 29 7.49 15.71 14.88
N LEU A 30 8.05 16.84 15.34
CA LEU A 30 7.50 17.65 16.43
C LEU A 30 6.23 18.42 16.06
N HIS A 31 5.99 18.72 14.78
CA HIS A 31 4.66 19.17 14.31
C HIS A 31 3.63 18.03 14.29
N CYS A 32 4.06 16.78 14.42
CA CYS A 32 3.25 15.64 14.85
C CYS A 32 3.15 15.52 16.38
N ARG A 33 3.52 16.54 17.17
CA ARG A 33 3.41 16.63 18.66
C ARG A 33 4.04 15.45 19.42
N ILE A 34 5.34 15.18 19.23
CA ILE A 34 6.11 14.28 20.09
C ILE A 34 7.00 15.11 21.01
N PRO A 35 6.91 15.05 22.35
CA PRO A 35 7.76 15.81 23.28
C PRO A 35 9.20 15.30 23.30
N GLU A 36 10.15 16.22 23.46
CA GLU A 36 11.60 15.97 23.47
C GLU A 36 12.08 14.98 24.57
N GLY A 37 11.31 14.77 25.62
CA GLY A 37 11.66 13.86 26.73
C GLY A 37 11.63 12.35 26.39
N LEU A 38 11.09 11.94 25.25
CA LEU A 38 10.96 10.53 24.86
C LEU A 38 12.14 9.98 24.04
N LEU A 39 13.05 10.83 23.59
CA LEU A 39 14.24 10.42 22.82
C LEU A 39 15.23 9.57 23.65
N CYS A 40 15.26 9.72 24.98
CA CYS A 40 16.10 8.91 25.86
C CYS A 40 15.51 7.51 26.17
N LEU A 41 14.22 7.29 25.98
CA LEU A 41 13.54 6.01 26.27
C LEU A 41 13.59 5.02 25.10
N TRP A 42 14.06 5.46 23.93
CA TRP A 42 14.11 4.66 22.70
C TRP A 42 15.09 3.47 22.74
N ARG A 43 15.97 3.41 23.75
CA ARG A 43 16.99 2.34 23.85
C ARG A 43 16.54 1.08 24.60
N ARG A 44 15.35 1.06 25.23
CA ARG A 44 14.88 -0.11 25.98
C ARG A 44 13.35 -0.23 25.94
N VAL A 45 12.76 -0.59 24.82
CA VAL A 45 11.40 -1.11 24.82
C VAL A 45 11.41 -2.49 24.21
N SER A 46 11.30 -3.51 25.07
CA SER A 46 10.91 -4.87 24.73
C SER A 46 9.57 -4.84 23.99
N PRO A 47 9.25 -5.83 23.11
CA PRO A 47 8.00 -5.85 22.38
C PRO A 47 6.83 -5.92 23.37
N LEU A 48 6.18 -4.79 23.58
CA LEU A 48 4.92 -4.73 24.32
C LEU A 48 3.88 -5.54 23.56
N ARG A 49 3.43 -6.64 24.14
CA ARG A 49 2.23 -7.35 23.69
C ARG A 49 1.09 -6.34 23.65
N SER A 50 0.47 -6.14 22.47
CA SER A 50 -0.64 -5.23 22.29
C SER A 50 -1.82 -5.71 23.15
N SER A 51 -2.06 -5.03 24.27
CA SER A 51 -3.29 -5.18 25.04
C SER A 51 -4.42 -4.48 24.25
N ALA A 52 -5.06 -5.19 23.37
CA ALA A 52 -6.22 -4.69 22.63
C ALA A 52 -7.40 -4.58 23.61
N HIS A 53 -7.73 -3.37 24.04
CA HIS A 53 -8.98 -3.13 24.76
C HIS A 53 -10.16 -3.28 23.80
N ARG A 54 -10.92 -4.37 23.97
CA ARG A 54 -12.14 -4.65 23.22
C ARG A 54 -13.31 -4.00 23.93
N THR A 55 -14.02 -3.13 23.24
CA THR A 55 -15.24 -2.53 23.77
C THR A 55 -16.42 -2.82 22.83
N ARG A 56 -17.56 -3.14 23.42
CA ARG A 56 -18.85 -3.14 22.70
C ARG A 56 -19.36 -1.70 22.74
N THR A 57 -19.57 -1.07 21.59
CA THR A 57 -20.12 0.28 21.53
C THR A 57 -21.63 0.23 21.82
N ALA A 58 -22.23 1.35 22.22
CA ALA A 58 -23.67 1.48 22.50
C ALA A 58 -24.57 1.06 21.31
N GLY A 59 -24.03 0.93 20.09
CA GLY A 59 -24.71 0.41 18.91
C GLY A 59 -24.49 -1.09 18.63
N GLY A 60 -23.91 -1.87 19.56
CA GLY A 60 -23.72 -3.31 19.43
C GLY A 60 -22.55 -3.78 18.56
N TYR A 61 -21.73 -2.85 18.03
CA TYR A 61 -20.60 -3.18 17.17
C TYR A 61 -19.35 -3.58 17.96
N PHE A 62 -18.66 -4.61 17.48
CA PHE A 62 -17.34 -4.93 18.00
C PHE A 62 -16.29 -3.98 17.43
N SER A 63 -15.52 -3.33 18.30
CA SER A 63 -14.43 -2.46 17.92
C SER A 63 -13.16 -2.73 18.73
N VAL A 64 -12.03 -2.38 18.13
CA VAL A 64 -10.70 -2.49 18.78
C VAL A 64 -9.87 -1.25 18.41
N LEU A 65 -9.05 -0.81 19.35
CA LEU A 65 -8.08 0.25 19.13
C LEU A 65 -6.72 -0.39 18.82
N LEU A 66 -6.20 -0.13 17.63
CA LEU A 66 -4.86 -0.53 17.20
C LEU A 66 -3.89 0.62 17.47
N ARG A 67 -2.66 0.27 17.79
CA ARG A 67 -1.58 1.25 18.02
C ARG A 67 -0.44 0.99 17.03
N PRO A 68 -0.48 1.63 15.85
CA PRO A 68 0.59 1.50 14.87
C PRO A 68 1.91 2.01 15.42
N ARG A 69 3.01 1.40 15.00
CA ARG A 69 4.35 1.88 15.31
C ARG A 69 4.60 3.22 14.62
N ALA A 70 4.98 4.22 15.41
CA ALA A 70 5.28 5.57 14.89
C ALA A 70 6.59 5.58 14.06
N PRO A 71 6.70 6.50 13.07
CA PRO A 71 5.64 7.36 12.56
C PRO A 71 4.63 6.57 11.71
N PHE A 72 3.36 6.94 11.77
CA PHE A 72 2.28 6.34 10.99
C PHE A 72 1.29 7.43 10.54
N SER A 73 0.83 7.33 9.30
CA SER A 73 -0.21 8.19 8.75
C SER A 73 -1.17 7.36 7.90
N LEU A 74 -2.39 7.19 8.37
CA LEU A 74 -3.44 6.53 7.60
C LEU A 74 -3.78 7.34 6.35
N ALA A 75 -3.84 8.67 6.47
CA ALA A 75 -4.15 9.56 5.36
C ALA A 75 -3.15 9.42 4.21
N HIS A 76 -1.83 9.37 4.49
CA HIS A 76 -0.82 9.13 3.45
C HIS A 76 -0.91 7.73 2.87
N THR A 77 -1.14 6.72 3.71
CA THR A 77 -1.28 5.33 3.32
C THR A 77 -2.47 5.10 2.37
N LEU A 78 -3.59 5.76 2.65
CA LEU A 78 -4.80 5.63 1.85
C LEU A 78 -4.76 6.37 0.51
N ARG A 79 -3.86 7.33 0.31
CA ARG A 79 -3.75 8.10 -0.94
C ARG A 79 -3.67 7.21 -2.18
N PHE A 80 -2.88 6.14 -2.09
CA PHE A 80 -2.74 5.18 -3.17
C PHE A 80 -4.03 4.40 -3.49
N ILE A 81 -4.79 4.05 -2.46
CA ILE A 81 -6.01 3.24 -2.60
C ILE A 81 -7.19 4.09 -3.09
N LEU A 82 -7.31 5.31 -2.57
CA LEU A 82 -8.47 6.15 -2.77
C LEU A 82 -8.40 7.02 -4.02
N SER A 83 -7.21 7.15 -4.63
CA SER A 83 -7.01 7.98 -5.81
C SER A 83 -6.22 7.26 -6.89
N PRO A 84 -6.73 6.15 -7.43
CA PRO A 84 -6.07 5.51 -8.56
C PRO A 84 -6.04 6.47 -9.77
N PRO A 85 -4.94 6.45 -10.52
CA PRO A 85 -4.72 7.30 -11.67
C PRO A 85 -5.85 7.17 -12.71
N GLY A 86 -6.35 8.29 -13.21
CA GLY A 86 -7.32 8.31 -14.31
C GLY A 86 -8.79 8.25 -13.88
N LEU A 87 -9.09 8.28 -12.59
CA LEU A 87 -10.47 8.31 -12.06
C LEU A 87 -10.91 9.71 -11.62
N LEU A 88 -10.48 10.75 -12.30
CA LEU A 88 -10.69 12.17 -11.93
C LEU A 88 -12.12 12.67 -12.05
N SER A 89 -13.06 11.93 -12.62
CA SER A 89 -14.45 12.36 -12.79
C SER A 89 -15.41 11.49 -12.02
N GLY A 90 -15.64 11.87 -10.77
CA GLY A 90 -16.65 11.26 -9.90
C GLY A 90 -16.09 10.10 -9.04
N ARG A 91 -16.48 10.09 -7.78
CA ARG A 91 -16.11 9.12 -6.73
C ARG A 91 -16.46 7.67 -7.10
N GLN A 92 -15.75 7.08 -8.06
CA GLN A 92 -15.96 5.67 -8.41
C GLN A 92 -14.90 4.79 -7.77
N PHE A 93 -14.97 4.66 -6.44
CA PHE A 93 -14.20 3.61 -5.76
C PHE A 93 -14.55 2.23 -6.32
N LEU A 94 -13.62 1.28 -6.18
CA LEU A 94 -13.95 -0.11 -6.44
C LEU A 94 -15.11 -0.54 -5.52
N PRO A 95 -15.98 -1.47 -5.95
CA PRO A 95 -17.14 -1.88 -5.17
C PRO A 95 -16.81 -2.49 -3.80
N LEU A 96 -15.54 -2.82 -3.58
CA LEU A 96 -15.07 -3.43 -2.33
C LEU A 96 -14.68 -2.42 -1.25
N LEU A 97 -14.63 -1.12 -1.55
CA LEU A 97 -14.17 -0.10 -0.60
C LEU A 97 -14.95 1.22 -0.71
N ASP A 98 -14.88 2.00 0.36
CA ASP A 98 -15.42 3.34 0.46
C ASP A 98 -14.59 4.21 1.40
N TYR A 99 -14.82 5.51 1.33
CA TYR A 99 -14.29 6.47 2.28
C TYR A 99 -15.41 7.42 2.67
N SER A 100 -15.83 7.35 3.94
CA SER A 100 -16.96 8.13 4.42
C SER A 100 -16.59 9.59 4.70
N GLU A 101 -17.59 10.44 4.82
CA GLU A 101 -17.40 11.88 5.07
C GLU A 101 -16.73 12.17 6.43
N ASP A 102 -16.94 11.29 7.40
CA ASP A 102 -16.31 11.34 8.73
C ASP A 102 -14.87 10.79 8.76
N GLY A 103 -14.30 10.48 7.60
CA GLY A 103 -12.89 10.08 7.48
C GLY A 103 -12.62 8.60 7.78
N GLU A 104 -13.63 7.74 7.69
CA GLU A 104 -13.49 6.31 7.88
C GLU A 104 -13.26 5.60 6.54
N TYR A 105 -12.16 4.87 6.42
CA TYR A 105 -11.94 3.91 5.36
C TYR A 105 -12.78 2.66 5.62
N ARG A 106 -13.62 2.27 4.67
CA ARG A 106 -14.47 1.10 4.72
C ARG A 106 -14.09 0.10 3.65
N ARG A 107 -14.09 -1.17 3.98
CA ARG A 107 -13.80 -2.24 3.04
C ARG A 107 -14.53 -3.52 3.38
N VAL A 108 -14.91 -4.26 2.34
CA VAL A 108 -15.40 -5.62 2.46
C VAL A 108 -14.27 -6.61 2.28
N THR A 109 -14.25 -7.60 3.12
CA THR A 109 -13.51 -8.86 2.97
C THR A 109 -14.44 -10.03 3.19
N GLU A 110 -13.99 -11.23 2.91
CA GLU A 110 -14.72 -12.45 3.18
C GLU A 110 -14.06 -13.21 4.33
N ILE A 111 -14.87 -13.63 5.30
CA ILE A 111 -14.44 -14.44 6.44
C ILE A 111 -15.41 -15.62 6.54
N ASP A 112 -14.87 -16.84 6.55
CA ASP A 112 -15.65 -18.08 6.56
C ASP A 112 -16.75 -18.11 5.46
N GLY A 113 -16.43 -17.64 4.25
CA GLY A 113 -17.35 -17.59 3.12
C GLY A 113 -18.43 -16.51 3.21
N GLN A 114 -18.38 -15.63 4.22
CA GLN A 114 -19.36 -14.56 4.42
C GLN A 114 -18.70 -13.18 4.26
N PRO A 115 -19.37 -12.25 3.56
CA PRO A 115 -18.86 -10.88 3.42
C PRO A 115 -18.96 -10.15 4.76
N VAL A 116 -17.88 -9.48 5.13
CA VAL A 116 -17.75 -8.65 6.34
C VAL A 116 -17.30 -7.25 5.95
N LEU A 117 -18.12 -6.25 6.24
CA LEU A 117 -17.76 -4.83 6.09
C LEU A 117 -17.11 -4.34 7.37
N TYR A 118 -15.88 -3.85 7.26
CA TYR A 118 -15.14 -3.22 8.35
C TYR A 118 -14.79 -1.77 8.03
N GLY A 119 -14.61 -0.98 9.09
CA GLY A 119 -14.17 0.41 9.02
C GLY A 119 -12.91 0.66 9.83
N VAL A 120 -12.03 1.51 9.31
CA VAL A 120 -10.80 1.96 9.97
C VAL A 120 -10.72 3.46 9.89
N ARG A 121 -10.51 4.12 11.03
CA ARG A 121 -10.25 5.57 11.07
C ARG A 121 -9.13 5.89 12.05
N GLU A 122 -8.45 7.00 11.80
CA GLU A 122 -7.51 7.57 12.76
C GLU A 122 -8.25 8.16 13.96
N GLU A 123 -7.79 7.83 15.16
CA GLU A 123 -8.34 8.39 16.41
C GLU A 123 -7.35 9.42 16.98
N PRO A 124 -7.85 10.54 17.56
CA PRO A 124 -7.02 11.44 18.33
C PRO A 124 -6.60 10.73 19.63
N ALA A 125 -5.41 10.19 19.68
CA ALA A 125 -4.92 9.44 20.83
C ALA A 125 -3.64 10.08 21.39
N GLY A 126 -3.72 11.36 21.80
CA GLY A 126 -2.57 12.06 22.37
C GLY A 126 -1.39 12.12 21.39
N GLN A 127 -0.23 11.62 21.82
CA GLN A 127 1.02 11.73 21.06
C GLN A 127 1.34 10.52 20.18
N ALA A 128 0.64 9.39 20.34
CA ALA A 128 0.87 8.16 19.58
C ALA A 128 -0.23 7.94 18.54
N PRO A 129 0.09 7.41 17.33
CA PRO A 129 -0.93 7.09 16.35
C PRO A 129 -1.85 5.99 16.88
N ALA A 130 -3.16 6.13 16.63
CA ALA A 130 -4.14 5.11 16.97
C ALA A 130 -5.17 4.97 15.85
N LEU A 131 -5.61 3.73 15.61
CA LEU A 131 -6.62 3.41 14.64
C LEU A 131 -7.80 2.73 15.32
N ARG A 132 -9.01 3.26 15.14
CA ARG A 132 -10.24 2.57 15.51
C ARG A 132 -10.63 1.64 14.37
N LEU A 133 -10.59 0.34 14.64
CA LEU A 133 -11.14 -0.69 13.78
C LEU A 133 -12.51 -1.11 14.33
N ARG A 134 -13.51 -1.25 13.46
CA ARG A 134 -14.81 -1.80 13.79
C ARG A 134 -15.35 -2.70 12.69
N VAL A 135 -16.12 -3.71 13.06
CA VAL A 135 -16.95 -4.46 12.12
C VAL A 135 -18.27 -3.70 12.00
N ILE A 136 -18.60 -3.28 10.77
CA ILE A 136 -19.80 -2.47 10.48
C ILE A 136 -20.98 -3.37 10.18
N ALA A 137 -20.78 -4.44 9.40
CA ALA A 137 -21.81 -5.39 9.02
C ALA A 137 -21.23 -6.75 8.65
N GLY A 138 -22.06 -7.78 8.58
CA GLY A 138 -21.68 -9.17 8.38
C GLY A 138 -21.54 -9.92 9.70
N ALA A 139 -20.70 -10.96 9.72
CA ALA A 139 -20.47 -11.77 10.92
C ALA A 139 -19.89 -10.93 12.07
N SER A 140 -20.77 -10.44 12.95
CA SER A 140 -20.38 -9.61 14.11
C SER A 140 -20.02 -10.52 15.29
N THR A 141 -18.88 -11.22 15.19
CA THR A 141 -18.38 -12.12 16.23
C THR A 141 -17.00 -11.67 16.71
N ALA A 142 -16.61 -12.09 17.91
CA ALA A 142 -15.26 -11.85 18.42
C ALA A 142 -14.18 -12.51 17.55
N ARG A 143 -14.51 -13.62 16.86
CA ARG A 143 -13.63 -14.28 15.90
C ARG A 143 -13.44 -13.40 14.65
N ALA A 144 -14.53 -12.96 14.03
CA ALA A 144 -14.46 -12.09 12.86
C ALA A 144 -13.69 -10.80 13.15
N LEU A 145 -13.89 -10.18 14.33
CA LEU A 145 -13.10 -9.02 14.73
C LEU A 145 -11.59 -9.33 14.80
N ARG A 146 -11.20 -10.50 15.36
CA ARG A 146 -9.78 -10.88 15.41
C ARG A 146 -9.18 -11.08 14.03
N GLU A 147 -9.91 -11.73 13.12
CA GLU A 147 -9.46 -11.97 11.76
C GLU A 147 -9.32 -10.67 10.98
N VAL A 148 -10.32 -9.78 11.08
CA VAL A 148 -10.24 -8.43 10.48
C VAL A 148 -9.12 -7.62 11.12
N GLN A 149 -8.88 -7.73 12.43
CA GLN A 149 -7.76 -7.07 13.10
C GLN A 149 -6.42 -7.50 12.49
N SER A 150 -6.18 -8.80 12.42
CA SER A 150 -4.95 -9.34 11.82
C SER A 150 -4.79 -8.94 10.35
N LEU A 151 -5.90 -8.90 9.61
CA LEU A 151 -5.92 -8.43 8.23
C LEU A 151 -5.53 -6.95 8.14
N VAL A 152 -6.12 -6.07 8.96
CA VAL A 152 -5.85 -4.62 8.96
C VAL A 152 -4.43 -4.32 9.42
N GLU A 153 -3.91 -5.05 10.41
CA GLU A 153 -2.53 -4.93 10.85
C GLU A 153 -1.53 -5.26 9.72
N ARG A 154 -1.80 -6.29 8.93
CA ARG A 154 -1.03 -6.60 7.72
C ARG A 154 -1.26 -5.57 6.62
N GLN A 155 -2.51 -5.23 6.33
CA GLN A 155 -2.89 -4.30 5.25
C GLN A 155 -2.17 -2.96 5.38
N PHE A 156 -2.03 -2.46 6.59
CA PHE A 156 -1.39 -1.18 6.85
C PHE A 156 0.00 -1.30 7.49
N SER A 157 0.54 -2.52 7.58
CA SER A 157 1.88 -2.78 8.16
C SER A 157 2.08 -2.02 9.48
N THR A 158 1.10 -2.12 10.40
CA THR A 158 1.05 -1.30 11.62
C THR A 158 2.25 -1.51 12.54
N ASN A 159 2.84 -2.70 12.52
CA ASN A 159 3.96 -3.08 13.39
C ASN A 159 5.34 -2.82 12.76
N LEU A 160 5.40 -2.37 11.50
CA LEU A 160 6.67 -2.16 10.80
C LEU A 160 7.41 -0.94 11.33
N ASP A 161 8.70 -1.10 11.61
CA ASP A 161 9.62 0.01 11.90
C ASP A 161 10.14 0.63 10.60
N LEU A 162 9.77 1.86 10.32
CA LEU A 162 10.29 2.63 9.18
C LEU A 162 11.61 3.37 9.48
N GLY A 163 12.10 3.31 10.70
CA GLY A 163 13.36 3.97 11.07
C GLY A 163 14.53 3.61 10.17
N PRO A 164 14.78 2.31 9.87
CA PRO A 164 15.84 1.93 8.94
C PRO A 164 15.63 2.46 7.52
N PHE A 165 14.39 2.47 7.01
CA PHE A 165 14.07 3.06 5.71
C PHE A 165 14.41 4.56 5.67
N TYR A 166 14.03 5.32 6.68
CA TYR A 166 14.34 6.75 6.74
C TYR A 166 15.83 7.01 6.84
N ARG A 167 16.57 6.21 7.62
CA ARG A 167 18.04 6.31 7.65
C ARG A 167 18.67 6.05 6.28
N MET A 168 18.21 5.04 5.54
CA MET A 168 18.67 4.78 4.18
C MET A 168 18.33 5.96 3.26
N ALA A 169 17.13 6.50 3.33
CA ALA A 169 16.67 7.60 2.50
C ALA A 169 17.41 8.92 2.75
N GLU A 170 18.03 9.13 3.91
CA GLU A 170 18.85 10.31 4.22
C GLU A 170 20.01 10.51 3.24
N SER A 171 20.59 9.43 2.72
CA SER A 171 21.70 9.47 1.77
C SER A 171 21.29 9.79 0.34
N ASP A 172 20.00 9.72 0.04
CA ASP A 172 19.41 9.96 -1.29
C ASP A 172 18.59 11.26 -1.26
N ALA A 173 18.99 12.27 -2.03
CA ALA A 173 18.35 13.59 -2.00
C ALA A 173 16.87 13.55 -2.43
N VAL A 174 16.49 12.65 -3.34
CA VAL A 174 15.11 12.46 -3.77
C VAL A 174 14.32 11.77 -2.67
N LEU A 175 14.77 10.61 -2.19
CA LEU A 175 14.06 9.85 -1.16
C LEU A 175 13.92 10.63 0.15
N ARG A 176 14.94 11.38 0.56
CA ARG A 176 14.88 12.26 1.74
C ARG A 176 13.75 13.28 1.63
N ARG A 177 13.55 13.89 0.45
CA ARG A 177 12.45 14.80 0.21
C ARG A 177 11.09 14.08 0.27
N LEU A 178 10.99 12.89 -0.33
CA LEU A 178 9.77 12.11 -0.36
C LEU A 178 9.38 11.61 1.04
N THR A 179 10.33 11.12 1.82
CA THR A 179 10.08 10.66 3.20
C THR A 179 9.66 11.79 4.13
N SER A 180 10.14 13.01 3.90
CA SER A 180 9.66 14.19 4.63
C SER A 180 8.23 14.55 4.24
N HIS A 181 7.85 14.41 2.96
CA HIS A 181 6.50 14.74 2.47
C HIS A 181 5.46 13.70 2.88
N PHE A 182 5.82 12.41 2.82
CA PHE A 182 4.95 11.29 3.14
C PHE A 182 5.33 10.61 4.47
N CYS A 183 5.70 11.39 5.48
CA CYS A 183 6.09 10.83 6.76
C CYS A 183 4.98 9.90 7.32
N GLY A 184 5.36 8.69 7.72
CA GLY A 184 4.45 7.69 8.26
C GLY A 184 3.64 6.91 7.21
N MET A 185 3.85 7.12 5.91
CA MET A 185 3.18 6.35 4.88
C MET A 185 3.60 4.88 4.92
N ARG A 186 2.63 3.99 4.82
CA ARG A 186 2.81 2.54 4.65
C ARG A 186 2.48 2.12 3.23
N ILE A 187 3.04 1.00 2.79
CA ILE A 187 2.55 0.35 1.57
C ILE A 187 1.23 -0.35 1.92
N PRO A 188 0.07 0.11 1.41
CA PRO A 188 -1.19 -0.55 1.68
C PRO A 188 -1.23 -1.88 0.94
N GLN A 189 -1.32 -2.98 1.66
CA GLN A 189 -1.35 -4.31 1.08
C GLN A 189 -2.77 -4.72 0.71
N SER A 190 -2.89 -5.63 -0.26
CA SER A 190 -4.13 -6.33 -0.58
C SER A 190 -4.56 -7.21 0.59
N THR A 191 -5.85 -7.51 0.70
CA THR A 191 -6.37 -8.34 1.79
C THR A 191 -5.94 -9.79 1.68
N SER A 192 -5.69 -10.28 0.46
CA SER A 192 -5.13 -11.61 0.20
C SER A 192 -4.04 -11.57 -0.87
N VAL A 193 -3.18 -12.58 -0.90
CA VAL A 193 -2.18 -12.77 -1.96
C VAL A 193 -2.86 -13.03 -3.29
N TYR A 194 -3.96 -13.78 -3.25
CA TYR A 194 -4.79 -14.04 -4.43
C TYR A 194 -5.33 -12.74 -5.06
N GLU A 195 -5.90 -11.82 -4.26
CA GLU A 195 -6.35 -10.52 -4.75
C GLU A 195 -5.23 -9.72 -5.42
N ALA A 196 -4.04 -9.70 -4.82
CA ALA A 196 -2.90 -8.99 -5.39
C ALA A 196 -2.46 -9.59 -6.73
N LEU A 197 -2.39 -10.92 -6.81
CA LEU A 197 -1.99 -11.63 -8.02
C LEU A 197 -3.00 -11.43 -9.15
N MET A 198 -4.29 -11.58 -8.89
CA MET A 198 -5.34 -11.32 -9.88
C MET A 198 -5.33 -9.87 -10.35
N SER A 199 -5.16 -8.93 -9.43
CA SER A 199 -5.04 -7.50 -9.75
C SER A 199 -3.82 -7.23 -10.64
N ALA A 200 -2.66 -7.78 -10.29
CA ALA A 200 -1.45 -7.63 -11.09
C ALA A 200 -1.62 -8.18 -12.52
N ILE A 201 -2.25 -9.35 -12.68
CA ILE A 201 -2.54 -9.92 -14.01
C ILE A 201 -3.45 -8.98 -14.82
N LEU A 202 -4.48 -8.41 -14.20
CA LEU A 202 -5.37 -7.47 -14.88
C LEU A 202 -4.65 -6.18 -15.29
N GLU A 203 -3.69 -5.72 -14.49
CA GLU A 203 -2.94 -4.48 -14.71
C GLU A 203 -1.80 -4.60 -15.75
N GLN A 204 -1.42 -5.83 -16.17
CA GLN A 204 -0.37 -6.03 -17.17
C GLN A 204 -0.71 -5.36 -18.51
N GLN A 205 0.25 -4.59 -19.07
CA GLN A 205 0.20 -4.03 -20.44
C GLN A 205 -1.07 -3.24 -20.79
N VAL A 206 -1.70 -2.62 -19.79
CA VAL A 206 -2.86 -1.73 -19.98
C VAL A 206 -2.69 -0.46 -19.16
N ASN A 207 -3.44 0.58 -19.52
CA ASN A 207 -3.48 1.76 -18.66
C ASN A 207 -4.29 1.49 -17.38
N VAL A 208 -3.99 2.26 -16.33
CA VAL A 208 -4.57 2.05 -15.00
C VAL A 208 -6.08 2.22 -14.98
N ALA A 209 -6.65 3.17 -15.75
CA ALA A 209 -8.09 3.39 -15.79
C ALA A 209 -8.83 2.20 -16.37
N PHE A 210 -8.33 1.62 -17.46
CA PHE A 210 -8.90 0.41 -18.05
C PHE A 210 -8.77 -0.80 -17.13
N ALA A 211 -7.60 -1.00 -16.51
CA ALA A 211 -7.40 -2.06 -15.52
C ALA A 211 -8.40 -1.94 -14.36
N HIS A 212 -8.65 -0.72 -13.87
CA HIS A 212 -9.61 -0.47 -12.81
C HIS A 212 -11.05 -0.78 -13.24
N GLN A 213 -11.44 -0.43 -14.46
CA GLN A 213 -12.76 -0.77 -15.03
C GLN A 213 -12.96 -2.27 -15.10
N VAL A 214 -11.98 -3.01 -15.63
CA VAL A 214 -12.04 -4.48 -15.76
C VAL A 214 -12.07 -5.14 -14.36
N LYS A 215 -11.26 -4.64 -13.43
CA LYS A 215 -11.26 -5.11 -12.04
C LYS A 215 -12.62 -4.88 -11.35
N ARG A 216 -13.24 -3.71 -11.57
CA ARG A 216 -14.61 -3.43 -11.11
C ARG A 216 -15.59 -4.46 -11.64
N ALA A 217 -15.61 -4.68 -12.94
CA ALA A 217 -16.50 -5.64 -13.57
C ALA A 217 -16.29 -7.07 -13.02
N LEU A 218 -15.04 -7.48 -12.79
CA LEU A 218 -14.73 -8.76 -12.18
C LEU A 218 -15.32 -8.88 -10.77
N ILE A 219 -15.15 -7.87 -9.93
CA ILE A 219 -15.62 -7.83 -8.54
C ILE A 219 -17.15 -7.86 -8.51
N GLU A 220 -17.84 -7.05 -9.32
CA GLU A 220 -19.30 -6.97 -9.36
C GLU A 220 -19.96 -8.27 -9.86
N ASN A 221 -19.31 -9.03 -10.74
CA ASN A 221 -19.86 -10.26 -11.32
C ASN A 221 -19.54 -11.52 -10.53
N TYR A 222 -18.46 -11.53 -9.72
CA TYR A 222 -17.97 -12.76 -9.08
C TYR A 222 -17.74 -12.62 -7.56
N GLY A 223 -17.74 -11.40 -7.02
CA GLY A 223 -17.57 -11.18 -5.59
C GLY A 223 -18.88 -11.38 -4.82
N THR A 224 -18.81 -12.00 -3.64
CA THR A 224 -19.92 -11.96 -2.67
C THR A 224 -20.18 -10.51 -2.26
N HIS A 225 -21.39 -10.20 -1.79
CA HIS A 225 -21.72 -8.82 -1.43
C HIS A 225 -22.55 -8.71 -0.17
N ILE A 226 -22.54 -7.51 0.41
CA ILE A 226 -23.37 -7.12 1.55
C ILE A 226 -23.98 -5.74 1.27
N GLU A 227 -25.21 -5.53 1.68
CA GLU A 227 -25.91 -4.25 1.55
C GLU A 227 -25.95 -3.54 2.89
N VAL A 228 -25.51 -2.28 2.91
CA VAL A 228 -25.50 -1.43 4.11
C VAL A 228 -25.87 -0.02 3.73
N GLY A 229 -26.92 0.51 4.35
CA GLY A 229 -27.38 1.89 4.10
C GLY A 229 -27.76 2.15 2.63
N GLY A 230 -28.39 1.18 1.97
CA GLY A 230 -28.79 1.28 0.57
C GLY A 230 -27.63 1.17 -0.44
N ARG A 231 -26.41 0.89 0.02
CA ARG A 231 -25.24 0.70 -0.83
C ARG A 231 -24.81 -0.77 -0.78
N ARG A 232 -24.48 -1.29 -1.97
CA ARG A 232 -23.93 -2.64 -2.15
C ARG A 232 -22.40 -2.58 -2.15
N TYR A 233 -21.78 -3.38 -1.28
CA TYR A 233 -20.34 -3.58 -1.18
C TYR A 233 -20.01 -5.01 -1.56
N HIS A 234 -19.05 -5.19 -2.46
CA HIS A 234 -18.62 -6.51 -2.90
C HIS A 234 -17.25 -6.86 -2.31
N ALA A 235 -17.09 -8.10 -1.86
CA ALA A 235 -15.77 -8.66 -1.58
C ALA A 235 -15.01 -8.94 -2.89
N PHE A 236 -13.69 -9.04 -2.84
CA PHE A 236 -12.94 -9.54 -3.98
C PHE A 236 -13.29 -11.01 -4.24
N PRO A 237 -13.48 -11.44 -5.52
CA PRO A 237 -13.84 -12.82 -5.83
C PRO A 237 -12.89 -13.82 -5.19
N GLN A 238 -13.44 -14.85 -4.55
CA GLN A 238 -12.66 -15.97 -4.02
C GLN A 238 -12.17 -16.88 -5.16
N PRO A 239 -11.07 -17.64 -4.95
CA PRO A 239 -10.56 -18.57 -5.93
C PRO A 239 -11.63 -19.52 -6.47
N ALA A 240 -12.51 -20.04 -5.62
CA ALA A 240 -13.60 -20.95 -5.99
C ALA A 240 -14.54 -20.36 -7.05
N ALA A 241 -14.89 -19.07 -6.94
CA ALA A 241 -15.77 -18.40 -7.90
C ALA A 241 -15.16 -18.30 -9.32
N LEU A 242 -13.84 -18.10 -9.38
CA LEU A 242 -13.13 -17.97 -10.66
C LEU A 242 -12.62 -19.31 -11.21
N ALA A 243 -12.44 -20.33 -10.37
CA ALA A 243 -12.04 -21.68 -10.78
C ALA A 243 -13.13 -22.38 -11.63
N ILE A 244 -14.40 -22.16 -11.30
CA ILE A 244 -15.55 -22.76 -12.01
C ILE A 244 -15.96 -21.97 -13.24
N THR A 245 -15.44 -20.75 -13.44
CA THR A 245 -15.78 -19.94 -14.61
C THR A 245 -14.97 -20.37 -15.85
N THR A 246 -15.44 -19.95 -17.00
CA THR A 246 -14.73 -20.23 -18.27
C THR A 246 -14.00 -18.97 -18.74
N PRO A 247 -12.86 -19.13 -19.48
CA PRO A 247 -12.20 -17.99 -20.10
C PRO A 247 -13.14 -17.16 -21.00
N GLY A 248 -14.11 -17.78 -21.65
CA GLY A 248 -15.11 -17.10 -22.46
C GLY A 248 -16.00 -16.13 -21.67
N ARG A 249 -16.40 -16.50 -20.44
CA ARG A 249 -17.17 -15.61 -19.55
C ARG A 249 -16.32 -14.42 -19.10
N LEU A 250 -15.05 -14.64 -18.74
CA LEU A 250 -14.15 -13.56 -18.35
C LEU A 250 -13.86 -12.58 -19.51
N ARG A 251 -13.79 -13.09 -20.75
CA ARG A 251 -13.62 -12.24 -21.94
C ARG A 251 -14.78 -11.25 -22.16
N ARG A 252 -16.00 -11.58 -21.75
CA ARG A 252 -17.15 -10.64 -21.79
C ARG A 252 -16.94 -9.42 -20.88
N LEU A 253 -16.07 -9.53 -19.87
CA LEU A 253 -15.65 -8.43 -19.01
C LEU A 253 -14.42 -7.68 -19.56
N GLN A 254 -14.15 -7.81 -20.86
CA GLN A 254 -13.00 -7.20 -21.56
C GLN A 254 -11.62 -7.71 -21.08
N ILE A 255 -11.57 -8.85 -20.39
CA ILE A 255 -10.32 -9.52 -20.01
C ILE A 255 -9.78 -10.25 -21.26
N SER A 256 -8.52 -9.99 -21.63
CA SER A 256 -7.91 -10.64 -22.79
C SER A 256 -7.86 -12.16 -22.65
N GLY A 257 -7.90 -12.88 -23.77
CA GLY A 257 -7.90 -14.35 -23.76
C GLY A 257 -6.75 -14.97 -22.95
N PRO A 258 -5.49 -14.54 -23.09
CA PRO A 258 -4.40 -15.02 -22.26
C PRO A 258 -4.64 -14.78 -20.76
N LYS A 259 -4.99 -13.55 -20.34
CA LYS A 259 -5.28 -13.23 -18.95
C LYS A 259 -6.43 -14.05 -18.37
N ALA A 260 -7.51 -14.24 -19.15
CA ALA A 260 -8.63 -15.08 -18.75
C ALA A 260 -8.20 -16.52 -18.45
N ARG A 261 -7.32 -17.10 -19.29
CA ARG A 261 -6.76 -18.44 -19.06
C ARG A 261 -5.86 -18.48 -17.83
N TYR A 262 -5.02 -17.46 -17.59
CA TYR A 262 -4.16 -17.41 -16.42
C TYR A 262 -4.99 -17.31 -15.14
N ILE A 263 -5.97 -16.43 -15.10
CA ILE A 263 -6.88 -16.26 -13.95
C ILE A 263 -7.57 -17.58 -13.62
N THR A 264 -8.19 -18.26 -14.59
CA THR A 264 -8.89 -19.53 -14.33
C THR A 264 -7.94 -20.66 -13.92
N ALA A 265 -6.74 -20.74 -14.53
CA ALA A 265 -5.75 -21.77 -14.16
C ALA A 265 -5.21 -21.57 -12.74
N ILE A 266 -4.80 -20.35 -12.39
CA ILE A 266 -4.32 -20.03 -11.04
C ILE A 266 -5.43 -20.24 -10.00
N SER A 267 -6.67 -19.86 -10.31
CA SER A 267 -7.80 -20.08 -9.39
C SER A 267 -8.04 -21.55 -9.12
N ARG A 268 -7.95 -22.42 -10.14
CA ARG A 268 -8.07 -23.86 -9.98
C ARG A 268 -6.93 -24.43 -9.13
N ALA A 269 -5.68 -24.06 -9.44
CA ALA A 269 -4.53 -24.49 -8.68
C ALA A 269 -4.59 -24.05 -7.20
N THR A 270 -5.22 -22.89 -6.92
CA THR A 270 -5.45 -22.45 -5.54
C THR A 270 -6.54 -23.27 -4.84
N VAL A 271 -7.60 -23.65 -5.57
CA VAL A 271 -8.70 -24.45 -5.01
C VAL A 271 -8.31 -25.90 -4.78
N ASP A 272 -7.56 -26.52 -5.71
CA ASP A 272 -7.10 -27.90 -5.58
C ASP A 272 -5.88 -28.06 -4.64
N GLY A 273 -5.35 -26.94 -4.12
CA GLY A 273 -4.24 -26.93 -3.16
C GLY A 273 -2.86 -27.09 -3.79
N SER A 274 -2.74 -27.21 -5.12
CA SER A 274 -1.43 -27.28 -5.80
C SER A 274 -0.68 -25.93 -5.76
N LEU A 275 -1.39 -24.82 -5.45
CA LEU A 275 -0.83 -23.49 -5.23
C LEU A 275 -1.36 -22.87 -3.92
N ASP A 276 -0.56 -22.97 -2.87
CA ASP A 276 -0.83 -22.28 -1.60
C ASP A 276 -0.29 -20.84 -1.66
N LEU A 277 -1.14 -19.90 -2.09
CA LEU A 277 -0.77 -18.49 -2.20
C LEU A 277 -0.57 -17.81 -0.84
N GLU A 278 -1.40 -18.10 0.14
CA GLU A 278 -1.27 -17.47 1.47
C GLU A 278 -0.06 -18.03 2.24
N GLY A 279 0.30 -19.29 2.01
CA GLY A 279 1.53 -19.90 2.55
C GLY A 279 2.81 -19.24 2.07
N LEU A 280 2.78 -18.49 0.93
CA LEU A 280 3.93 -17.71 0.48
C LEU A 280 4.38 -16.64 1.48
N ARG A 281 3.52 -16.24 2.42
CA ARG A 281 3.85 -15.28 3.49
C ARG A 281 4.84 -15.84 4.51
N SER A 282 4.94 -17.16 4.60
CA SER A 282 5.72 -17.87 5.61
C SER A 282 7.07 -18.36 5.12
N ILE A 283 7.40 -18.12 3.85
CA ILE A 283 8.66 -18.54 3.24
C ILE A 283 9.52 -17.34 2.85
N GLU A 284 10.81 -17.61 2.62
CA GLU A 284 11.76 -16.57 2.22
C GLU A 284 11.33 -15.83 0.94
N PRO A 285 11.56 -14.49 0.87
CA PRO A 285 11.12 -13.66 -0.25
C PRO A 285 11.57 -14.15 -1.63
N THR A 286 12.80 -14.66 -1.73
CA THR A 286 13.33 -15.21 -2.98
C THR A 286 12.63 -16.49 -3.38
N ALA A 287 12.33 -17.36 -2.43
CA ALA A 287 11.58 -18.61 -2.65
C ALA A 287 10.13 -18.33 -3.03
N ALA A 288 9.48 -17.35 -2.38
CA ALA A 288 8.12 -16.91 -2.73
C ALA A 288 8.06 -16.36 -4.16
N CYS A 289 9.04 -15.54 -4.53
CA CYS A 289 9.16 -15.01 -5.91
C CYS A 289 9.34 -16.15 -6.92
N ALA A 290 10.23 -17.11 -6.65
CA ALA A 290 10.47 -18.27 -7.52
C ALA A 290 9.20 -19.08 -7.74
N LYS A 291 8.45 -19.40 -6.68
CA LYS A 291 7.17 -20.12 -6.78
C LYS A 291 6.14 -19.36 -7.62
N LEU A 292 6.05 -18.05 -7.47
CA LEU A 292 5.15 -17.25 -8.29
C LEU A 292 5.53 -17.32 -9.79
N LEU A 293 6.82 -17.30 -10.10
CA LEU A 293 7.32 -17.35 -11.49
C LEU A 293 7.08 -18.70 -12.20
N GLU A 294 6.78 -19.77 -11.49
CA GLU A 294 6.41 -21.07 -12.08
C GLU A 294 5.08 -21.03 -12.84
N HIS A 295 4.23 -20.03 -12.55
CA HIS A 295 2.90 -19.95 -13.11
C HIS A 295 2.84 -19.12 -14.40
N LYS A 296 2.20 -19.68 -15.44
CA LYS A 296 1.97 -18.96 -16.71
C LYS A 296 1.22 -17.66 -16.47
N GLY A 297 1.75 -16.57 -17.01
CA GLY A 297 1.18 -15.23 -16.83
C GLY A 297 1.78 -14.45 -15.65
N VAL A 298 2.68 -15.07 -14.90
CA VAL A 298 3.42 -14.41 -13.82
C VAL A 298 4.86 -14.21 -14.26
N GLY A 299 5.22 -12.97 -14.58
CA GLY A 299 6.58 -12.56 -14.89
C GLY A 299 7.24 -11.87 -13.67
N PRO A 300 8.54 -11.46 -13.81
CA PRO A 300 9.27 -10.81 -12.72
C PRO A 300 8.56 -9.57 -12.16
N TRP A 301 7.98 -8.74 -13.04
CA TRP A 301 7.20 -7.57 -12.61
C TRP A 301 6.02 -7.98 -11.71
N THR A 302 5.26 -9.00 -12.11
CA THR A 302 4.10 -9.49 -11.35
C THR A 302 4.53 -10.07 -10.00
N ALA A 303 5.59 -10.88 -9.97
CA ALA A 303 6.10 -11.48 -8.75
C ALA A 303 6.57 -10.40 -7.74
N HIS A 304 7.32 -9.40 -8.21
CA HIS A 304 7.74 -8.28 -7.36
C HIS A 304 6.56 -7.42 -6.89
N TYR A 305 5.57 -7.17 -7.76
CA TYR A 305 4.36 -6.44 -7.40
C TYR A 305 3.59 -7.16 -6.29
N VAL A 306 3.37 -8.48 -6.42
CA VAL A 306 2.73 -9.31 -5.38
C VAL A 306 3.56 -9.29 -4.10
N GLY A 307 4.88 -9.40 -4.20
CA GLY A 307 5.80 -9.33 -3.07
C GLY A 307 5.60 -8.08 -2.23
N LEU A 308 5.60 -6.91 -2.87
CA LEU A 308 5.44 -5.64 -2.15
C LEU A 308 3.99 -5.32 -1.77
N ARG A 309 2.99 -5.77 -2.58
CA ARG A 309 1.57 -5.38 -2.38
C ARG A 309 0.76 -6.38 -1.55
N ALA A 310 1.30 -7.58 -1.29
CA ALA A 310 0.57 -8.59 -0.52
C ALA A 310 1.45 -9.34 0.48
N LEU A 311 2.69 -9.67 0.13
CA LEU A 311 3.57 -10.44 1.01
C LEU A 311 4.32 -9.56 2.03
N GLY A 312 4.33 -8.24 1.84
CA GLY A 312 5.03 -7.31 2.72
C GLY A 312 6.56 -7.35 2.58
N HIS A 313 7.07 -7.88 1.47
CA HIS A 313 8.50 -7.94 1.22
C HIS A 313 9.07 -6.54 1.03
N LEU A 314 10.13 -6.22 1.78
CA LEU A 314 10.69 -4.86 1.82
C LEU A 314 11.63 -4.57 0.65
N ASP A 315 12.12 -5.58 -0.05
CA ASP A 315 13.17 -5.44 -1.06
C ASP A 315 12.78 -5.88 -2.47
N CYS A 316 11.50 -5.83 -2.81
CA CYS A 316 11.01 -6.05 -4.17
C CYS A 316 11.32 -4.86 -5.06
N LEU A 317 11.82 -5.13 -6.28
CA LEU A 317 12.09 -4.11 -7.29
C LEU A 317 11.47 -4.51 -8.63
N PRO A 318 10.31 -3.99 -9.01
CA PRO A 318 9.74 -4.17 -10.35
C PRO A 318 10.48 -3.26 -11.35
N ALA A 319 11.76 -3.56 -11.65
CA ALA A 319 12.65 -2.70 -12.42
C ALA A 319 12.15 -2.39 -13.84
N SER A 320 11.33 -3.28 -14.42
CA SER A 320 10.68 -3.10 -15.72
C SER A 320 9.39 -2.27 -15.66
N ASP A 321 8.97 -1.82 -14.47
CA ASP A 321 7.76 -1.01 -14.31
C ASP A 321 7.92 0.36 -14.97
N VAL A 322 7.03 0.67 -15.91
CA VAL A 322 7.06 1.92 -16.67
C VAL A 322 6.83 3.14 -15.77
N GLY A 323 5.98 3.00 -14.74
CA GLY A 323 5.71 4.06 -13.76
C GLY A 323 6.96 4.38 -12.94
N LEU A 324 7.65 3.34 -12.44
CA LEU A 324 8.92 3.49 -11.71
C LEU A 324 10.01 4.10 -12.60
N GLN A 325 10.17 3.60 -13.83
CA GLN A 325 11.16 4.12 -14.77
C GLN A 325 10.94 5.61 -15.07
N LYS A 326 9.68 6.02 -15.29
CA LYS A 326 9.31 7.43 -15.50
C LYS A 326 9.49 8.28 -14.25
N ALA A 327 9.17 7.75 -13.08
CA ALA A 327 9.42 8.43 -11.81
C ALA A 327 10.91 8.67 -11.58
N ILE A 328 11.76 7.65 -11.81
CA ILE A 328 13.21 7.78 -11.73
C ILE A 328 13.72 8.80 -12.76
N GLN A 329 13.27 8.70 -14.03
CA GLN A 329 13.65 9.68 -15.05
C GLN A 329 13.38 11.11 -14.57
N ARG A 330 12.17 11.37 -14.08
CA ARG A 330 11.72 12.70 -13.69
C ARG A 330 12.46 13.24 -12.47
N PHE A 331 12.47 12.46 -11.38
CA PHE A 331 12.97 12.95 -10.10
C PHE A 331 14.49 12.91 -9.96
N TYR A 332 15.17 12.05 -10.72
CA TYR A 332 16.63 12.00 -10.79
C TYR A 332 17.22 12.76 -11.98
N GLY A 333 16.38 13.46 -12.75
CA GLY A 333 16.84 14.33 -13.85
C GLY A 333 17.50 13.59 -15.01
N LEU A 334 17.05 12.38 -15.33
CA LEU A 334 17.61 11.61 -16.44
C LEU A 334 17.05 12.10 -17.78
N HIS A 335 17.91 12.28 -18.79
CA HIS A 335 17.49 12.70 -20.13
C HIS A 335 16.56 11.69 -20.81
N LYS A 336 16.77 10.38 -20.54
CA LYS A 336 15.97 9.29 -21.12
C LYS A 336 15.42 8.37 -20.04
N GLN A 337 14.29 7.73 -20.31
CA GLN A 337 13.74 6.69 -19.45
C GLN A 337 14.76 5.56 -19.29
N PRO A 338 15.12 5.18 -18.04
CA PRO A 338 16.11 4.14 -17.80
C PRO A 338 15.55 2.76 -18.16
N SER A 339 16.42 1.88 -18.69
CA SER A 339 16.10 0.45 -18.82
C SER A 339 16.02 -0.23 -17.43
N ALA A 340 15.43 -1.43 -17.37
CA ALA A 340 15.38 -2.23 -16.13
C ALA A 340 16.77 -2.42 -15.50
N ALA A 341 17.78 -2.80 -16.29
CA ALA A 341 19.16 -2.95 -15.82
C ALA A 341 19.75 -1.63 -15.27
N ARG A 342 19.39 -0.48 -15.87
CA ARG A 342 19.80 0.83 -15.35
C ARG A 342 19.09 1.16 -14.04
N VAL A 343 17.80 0.82 -13.90
CA VAL A 343 17.05 0.96 -12.65
C VAL A 343 17.73 0.14 -11.54
N GLU A 344 18.02 -1.13 -11.78
CA GLU A 344 18.71 -2.00 -10.82
C GLU A 344 20.05 -1.40 -10.35
N LYS A 345 20.83 -0.84 -11.29
CA LYS A 345 22.09 -0.17 -10.95
C LYS A 345 21.89 1.08 -10.11
N LEU A 346 20.91 1.93 -10.45
CA LEU A 346 20.63 3.19 -9.74
C LEU A 346 20.11 2.94 -8.32
N THR A 347 19.35 1.85 -8.12
CA THR A 347 18.67 1.53 -6.88
C THR A 347 19.46 0.60 -5.94
N ARG A 348 20.74 0.33 -6.22
CA ARG A 348 21.59 -0.52 -5.37
C ARG A 348 21.67 -0.02 -3.93
N ALA A 349 21.74 1.28 -3.75
CA ALA A 349 21.79 1.90 -2.43
C ALA A 349 20.48 1.75 -1.63
N TRP A 350 19.38 1.34 -2.26
CA TRP A 350 18.09 1.10 -1.59
C TRP A 350 17.93 -0.35 -1.11
N ALA A 351 18.97 -1.18 -1.22
CA ALA A 351 18.93 -2.59 -0.83
C ALA A 351 18.33 -2.76 0.58
N GLY A 352 17.45 -3.74 0.72
CA GLY A 352 16.64 -3.97 1.91
C GLY A 352 15.35 -3.14 1.99
N TRP A 353 15.22 -2.04 1.20
CA TRP A 353 14.06 -1.14 1.24
C TRP A 353 13.55 -0.71 -0.15
N ARG A 354 13.91 -1.46 -1.20
CA ARG A 354 13.54 -1.13 -2.59
C ARG A 354 12.04 -1.07 -2.80
N SER A 355 11.24 -1.86 -2.08
CA SER A 355 9.77 -1.79 -2.12
C SER A 355 9.24 -0.43 -1.67
N TYR A 356 9.74 0.08 -0.55
CA TYR A 356 9.32 1.37 -0.02
C TYR A 356 9.78 2.53 -0.91
N ALA A 357 11.04 2.53 -1.33
CA ALA A 357 11.56 3.54 -2.26
C ALA A 357 10.74 3.58 -3.57
N THR A 358 10.44 2.42 -4.15
CA THR A 358 9.57 2.28 -5.33
C THR A 358 8.19 2.87 -5.07
N PHE A 359 7.57 2.53 -3.94
CA PHE A 359 6.21 2.95 -3.64
C PHE A 359 6.09 4.46 -3.40
N TYR A 360 7.08 5.06 -2.72
CA TYR A 360 7.16 6.51 -2.54
C TYR A 360 7.32 7.24 -3.88
N LEU A 361 8.16 6.71 -4.79
CA LEU A 361 8.32 7.24 -6.14
C LEU A 361 7.05 7.12 -6.98
N TRP A 362 6.34 5.99 -6.92
CA TRP A 362 5.06 5.81 -7.62
C TRP A 362 4.04 6.85 -7.18
N LEU A 363 3.82 6.98 -5.86
CA LEU A 363 2.82 7.91 -5.34
C LEU A 363 3.16 9.35 -5.72
N THR A 364 4.43 9.77 -5.56
CA THR A 364 4.88 11.11 -5.95
C THR A 364 4.70 11.38 -7.43
N TYR A 365 5.04 10.42 -8.28
CA TYR A 365 4.89 10.54 -9.73
C TYR A 365 3.41 10.73 -10.13
N TRP A 366 2.51 10.08 -9.43
CA TRP A 366 1.08 10.24 -9.68
C TRP A 366 0.55 11.59 -9.18
N GLU A 367 0.99 12.05 -8.01
CA GLU A 367 0.62 13.38 -7.49
C GLU A 367 1.10 14.52 -8.40
N ASP A 368 2.33 14.43 -8.86
CA ASP A 368 2.93 15.42 -9.74
C ASP A 368 2.19 15.55 -11.08
N ARG A 369 1.43 14.57 -11.49
CA ARG A 369 0.55 14.60 -12.65
C ARG A 369 -0.88 15.10 -12.35
N GLY A 370 -1.13 15.64 -11.17
CA GLY A 370 -2.43 16.17 -10.77
C GLY A 370 -3.50 15.13 -10.45
N TRP A 371 -3.11 13.85 -10.32
CA TRP A 371 -4.06 12.75 -10.14
C TRP A 371 -4.71 12.71 -8.76
N ASN A 372 -4.08 13.35 -7.76
CA ASN A 372 -4.54 13.34 -6.37
C ASN A 372 -5.02 14.71 -5.83
N GLU A 373 -4.97 15.78 -6.63
CA GLU A 373 -5.29 17.13 -6.14
C GLU A 373 -6.71 17.25 -5.56
N HIS A 374 -7.68 16.59 -6.18
CA HIS A 374 -9.08 16.65 -5.76
C HIS A 374 -9.29 15.98 -4.39
N LEU A 375 -8.76 14.77 -4.20
CA LEU A 375 -8.87 14.06 -2.91
C LEU A 375 -8.10 14.77 -1.79
N VAL A 376 -6.94 15.35 -2.10
CA VAL A 376 -6.18 16.17 -1.13
C VAL A 376 -6.99 17.39 -0.69
N LYS A 377 -7.73 18.03 -1.60
CA LYS A 377 -8.65 19.13 -1.26
C LYS A 377 -9.82 18.65 -0.41
N GLU A 378 -10.42 17.50 -0.71
CA GLU A 378 -11.53 16.92 0.05
C GLU A 378 -11.11 16.46 1.46
N LEU A 379 -9.97 15.77 1.59
CA LEU A 379 -9.42 15.38 2.89
C LEU A 379 -9.08 16.58 3.78
N LYS A 380 -8.58 17.68 3.17
CA LYS A 380 -8.33 18.95 3.88
C LYS A 380 -9.64 19.66 4.25
N ALA A 381 -10.67 19.62 3.40
CA ALA A 381 -11.96 20.25 3.68
C ALA A 381 -12.73 19.51 4.79
N GLY A 382 -12.69 18.19 4.83
CA GLY A 382 -13.26 17.38 5.91
C GLY A 382 -12.64 17.71 7.28
N ARG A 383 -11.32 17.86 7.37
CA ARG A 383 -10.64 18.30 8.61
C ARG A 383 -11.05 19.68 9.10
N ARG A 384 -11.33 20.64 8.18
CA ARG A 384 -11.78 21.99 8.54
C ARG A 384 -13.22 22.03 9.06
N ARG A 385 -14.10 21.09 8.65
CA ARG A 385 -15.48 20.98 9.15
C ARG A 385 -15.55 20.31 10.52
N GLN A 386 -14.58 19.48 10.90
CA GLN A 386 -14.50 18.86 12.24
C GLN A 386 -13.83 19.78 13.29
N ALA A 387 -13.14 20.84 12.86
CA ALA A 387 -12.48 21.81 13.73
C ALA A 387 -13.35 23.07 14.02
N ARG A 388 -14.55 23.11 13.47
CA ARG A 388 -15.61 24.08 13.81
C ARG A 388 -16.75 23.37 14.53
#